data_c0f97a9ef1b6562437523d273720405d
#
_entry.id   c0f97a9ef1b6562437523d273720405d
#
_cell.length_a   1.000
_cell.length_b   1.000
_cell.length_c   1.000
_cell.angle_alpha   90.00
_cell.angle_beta   90.00
_cell.angle_gamma   90.00
#
_symmetry.space_group_name_H-M   'P 1'
#
loop_
_entity.id
_entity.type
_entity.pdbx_description
1 polymer ?
#
loop_
_entity_poly.entity_id
_entity_poly.type
_entity_poly.pdbx_seq_one_letter_code
_entity_poly.pdbx_strand_id
1 'polypeptide(L)'
;MEISSSSYFSQWADTSVYRKLDNTHDFTYWFEAEPDCTYYVRMRAYNHYVETSYGEWSQPQSFIITRDKLTPTITPSPTATPAPTDTPKPTAVPKPTTAPKPTTIPTPSKAPSPQAPSSKPTMKVNMSSLVLKTRQRSSALKVTGLAPGDFVKSWKSGNTKIVTVTGNPNGTCKLKAGTKSGKTTLTITLNSGLTKKIPVRVQKTTVRTQKITGIPKKLVLKVKKKATLKPVILPLTSTEKITYKSSNKKVATVSAKGVIAAKKKGTATITVKSGKKSVKCKVTVK
;
A
#
# COMPACT_ATOMS: atom_id res chain seq x y z
N MET A 1 -11.74 -11.80 -4.02
CA MET A 1 -10.57 -12.38 -4.71
C MET A 1 -9.69 -13.06 -3.68
N GLU A 2 -9.18 -14.20 -3.99
CA GLU A 2 -8.14 -14.90 -3.20
C GLU A 2 -6.92 -15.14 -4.08
N ILE A 3 -5.74 -15.01 -3.50
CA ILE A 3 -4.46 -15.34 -4.12
C ILE A 3 -3.75 -16.32 -3.17
N SER A 4 -3.23 -17.41 -3.70
CA SER A 4 -2.56 -18.46 -2.94
C SER A 4 -1.37 -19.01 -3.71
N SER A 5 -0.33 -19.43 -3.00
CA SER A 5 0.76 -20.23 -3.56
C SER A 5 0.37 -21.71 -3.76
N SER A 6 -0.82 -22.11 -3.31
CA SER A 6 -1.39 -23.46 -3.48
C SER A 6 -2.61 -23.44 -4.38
N SER A 7 -2.68 -24.36 -5.35
CA SER A 7 -3.83 -24.52 -6.22
C SER A 7 -5.11 -24.95 -5.50
N TYR A 8 -4.98 -25.50 -4.28
CA TYR A 8 -6.12 -26.02 -3.49
C TYR A 8 -6.82 -24.96 -2.65
N PHE A 9 -6.24 -23.76 -2.49
CA PHE A 9 -6.80 -22.70 -1.63
C PHE A 9 -7.27 -23.21 -0.26
N SER A 10 -6.47 -24.09 0.36
CA SER A 10 -6.79 -24.63 1.68
C SER A 10 -6.77 -23.50 2.72
N GLN A 11 -7.64 -23.58 3.73
CA GLN A 11 -7.75 -22.57 4.80
C GLN A 11 -6.44 -22.33 5.59
N TRP A 12 -5.42 -23.16 5.36
CA TRP A 12 -4.15 -23.17 6.07
C TRP A 12 -2.95 -22.76 5.19
N ALA A 13 -3.16 -22.26 3.98
CA ALA A 13 -2.07 -21.74 3.18
C ALA A 13 -1.66 -20.35 3.70
N ASP A 14 -0.44 -20.26 4.20
CA ASP A 14 0.16 -19.08 4.86
C ASP A 14 0.21 -17.79 4.03
N THR A 15 -0.27 -17.79 2.82
CA THR A 15 -0.18 -16.67 1.87
C THR A 15 -1.50 -16.28 1.23
N SER A 16 -2.63 -16.72 1.74
CA SER A 16 -3.92 -16.30 1.21
C SER A 16 -4.23 -14.87 1.60
N VAL A 17 -4.09 -13.96 0.66
CA VAL A 17 -4.55 -12.59 0.83
C VAL A 17 -6.02 -12.53 0.49
N TYR A 18 -6.86 -12.64 1.51
CA TYR A 18 -8.30 -12.42 1.37
C TYR A 18 -8.59 -10.92 1.29
N ARG A 19 -9.15 -10.44 0.19
CA ARG A 19 -9.69 -9.08 0.10
C ARG A 19 -11.01 -9.03 -0.65
N LYS A 20 -11.93 -8.30 -0.06
CA LYS A 20 -13.19 -7.87 -0.61
C LYS A 20 -12.91 -6.74 -1.62
N LEU A 21 -13.29 -6.91 -2.89
CA LEU A 21 -13.16 -5.88 -3.91
C LEU A 21 -14.54 -5.26 -4.11
N ASP A 22 -14.67 -3.98 -3.81
CA ASP A 22 -15.92 -3.24 -4.03
C ASP A 22 -15.95 -2.71 -5.47
N ASN A 23 -17.03 -3.00 -6.14
CA ASN A 23 -17.59 -2.47 -7.40
C ASN A 23 -16.75 -1.44 -8.17
N THR A 24 -15.61 -1.83 -8.73
CA THR A 24 -14.79 -0.96 -9.57
C THR A 24 -14.47 -1.64 -10.89
N HIS A 25 -14.42 -0.86 -11.97
CA HIS A 25 -14.19 -1.34 -13.33
C HIS A 25 -12.70 -1.64 -13.62
N ASP A 26 -11.78 -1.16 -12.79
CA ASP A 26 -10.34 -1.36 -12.94
C ASP A 26 -9.75 -1.99 -11.67
N PHE A 27 -9.29 -3.23 -11.80
CA PHE A 27 -8.73 -4.01 -10.71
C PHE A 27 -7.21 -4.06 -10.79
N THR A 28 -6.52 -3.21 -10.05
CA THR A 28 -5.09 -3.38 -9.81
C THR A 28 -4.88 -3.79 -8.37
N TYR A 29 -4.37 -5.00 -8.18
CA TYR A 29 -4.11 -5.56 -6.86
C TYR A 29 -2.62 -5.77 -6.64
N TRP A 30 -2.11 -5.34 -5.50
CA TRP A 30 -0.71 -5.49 -5.11
C TRP A 30 -0.59 -6.42 -3.92
N PHE A 31 0.27 -7.40 -4.01
CA PHE A 31 0.63 -8.28 -2.91
C PHE A 31 2.15 -8.47 -2.87
N GLU A 32 2.70 -8.79 -1.70
CA GLU A 32 4.08 -9.19 -1.58
C GLU A 32 4.21 -10.63 -2.06
N ALA A 33 5.10 -10.87 -3.00
CA ALA A 33 5.30 -12.16 -3.63
C ALA A 33 6.76 -12.55 -3.62
N GLU A 34 7.03 -13.83 -3.37
CA GLU A 34 8.34 -14.42 -3.56
C GLU A 34 8.61 -14.65 -5.04
N PRO A 35 9.79 -14.31 -5.55
CA PRO A 35 10.15 -14.57 -6.94
C PRO A 35 10.26 -16.08 -7.21
N ASP A 36 10.05 -16.45 -8.47
CA ASP A 36 10.12 -17.82 -8.98
C ASP A 36 9.06 -18.79 -8.39
N CYS A 37 8.01 -18.23 -7.76
CA CYS A 37 6.88 -18.99 -7.26
C CYS A 37 5.67 -18.91 -8.20
N THR A 38 4.89 -20.00 -8.26
CA THR A 38 3.59 -20.01 -8.95
C THR A 38 2.51 -19.58 -7.99
N TYR A 39 1.71 -18.62 -8.40
CA TYR A 39 0.55 -18.14 -7.67
C TYR A 39 -0.73 -18.48 -8.41
N TYR A 40 -1.78 -18.74 -7.65
CA TYR A 40 -3.11 -19.02 -8.13
C TYR A 40 -4.07 -17.92 -7.68
N VAL A 41 -4.94 -17.48 -8.56
CA VAL A 41 -5.97 -16.48 -8.27
C VAL A 41 -7.34 -17.03 -8.64
N ARG A 42 -8.32 -16.81 -7.75
CA ARG A 42 -9.74 -17.07 -8.04
C ARG A 42 -10.59 -15.91 -7.51
N MET A 43 -11.74 -15.72 -8.12
CA MET A 43 -12.67 -14.66 -7.78
C MET A 43 -14.08 -15.21 -7.61
N ARG A 44 -14.89 -14.53 -6.79
CA ARG A 44 -16.34 -14.75 -6.74
C ARG A 44 -17.05 -13.41 -6.54
N ALA A 45 -18.26 -13.33 -7.05
CA ALA A 45 -19.14 -12.22 -6.73
C ALA A 45 -19.59 -12.30 -5.26
N TYR A 46 -19.88 -11.17 -4.65
CA TYR A 46 -20.55 -11.13 -3.37
C TYR A 46 -21.58 -9.99 -3.37
N ASN A 47 -22.64 -10.17 -2.59
CA ASN A 47 -23.62 -9.13 -2.41
C ASN A 47 -23.18 -8.21 -1.26
N HIS A 48 -22.91 -6.94 -1.57
CA HIS A 48 -22.46 -5.96 -0.59
C HIS A 48 -23.51 -5.69 0.51
N TYR A 49 -24.79 -5.89 0.19
CA TYR A 49 -25.90 -5.63 1.12
C TYR A 49 -26.27 -6.82 2.00
N VAL A 50 -25.78 -8.02 1.67
CA VAL A 50 -26.02 -9.25 2.42
C VAL A 50 -24.70 -9.94 2.66
N GLU A 51 -24.10 -9.72 3.82
CA GLU A 51 -22.73 -10.15 4.16
C GLU A 51 -22.44 -11.65 3.97
N THR A 52 -23.45 -12.48 3.91
CA THR A 52 -23.35 -13.93 3.75
C THR A 52 -23.66 -14.44 2.35
N SER A 53 -24.02 -13.56 1.41
CA SER A 53 -24.39 -13.95 0.04
C SER A 53 -23.20 -13.83 -0.90
N TYR A 54 -22.63 -14.98 -1.24
CA TYR A 54 -21.49 -15.11 -2.17
C TYR A 54 -21.89 -15.98 -3.34
N GLY A 55 -21.47 -15.60 -4.53
CA GLY A 55 -21.51 -16.47 -5.72
C GLY A 55 -20.43 -17.56 -5.65
N GLU A 56 -20.49 -18.45 -6.63
CA GLU A 56 -19.48 -19.51 -6.79
C GLU A 56 -18.10 -18.92 -7.10
N TRP A 57 -17.04 -19.63 -6.72
CA TRP A 57 -15.69 -19.27 -7.08
C TRP A 57 -15.43 -19.52 -8.56
N SER A 58 -14.73 -18.59 -9.22
CA SER A 58 -14.17 -18.84 -10.54
C SER A 58 -13.18 -20.00 -10.50
N GLN A 59 -12.93 -20.60 -11.65
CA GLN A 59 -11.80 -21.51 -11.80
C GLN A 59 -10.48 -20.75 -11.48
N PRO A 60 -9.56 -21.37 -10.74
CA PRO A 60 -8.27 -20.77 -10.46
C PRO A 60 -7.48 -20.49 -11.75
N GLN A 61 -6.88 -19.31 -11.82
CA GLN A 61 -5.91 -18.95 -12.84
C GLN A 61 -4.52 -18.93 -12.19
N SER A 62 -3.50 -19.45 -12.86
CA SER A 62 -2.13 -19.43 -12.34
C SER A 62 -1.27 -18.41 -13.08
N PHE A 63 -0.28 -17.86 -12.37
CA PHE A 63 0.77 -17.02 -12.94
C PHE A 63 2.07 -17.21 -12.15
N ILE A 64 3.19 -16.97 -12.81
CA ILE A 64 4.53 -17.10 -12.23
C ILE A 64 5.16 -15.71 -12.19
N ILE A 65 5.78 -15.36 -11.05
CA ILE A 65 6.59 -14.16 -10.90
C ILE A 65 8.05 -14.57 -11.00
N THR A 66 8.74 -14.14 -12.06
CA THR A 66 10.16 -14.43 -12.28
C THR A 66 11.04 -13.25 -11.87
N ARG A 67 12.28 -13.52 -11.44
CA ARG A 67 13.23 -12.47 -11.03
C ARG A 67 13.58 -11.50 -12.14
N ASP A 68 13.65 -11.98 -13.36
CA ASP A 68 14.10 -11.19 -14.51
C ASP A 68 12.99 -10.36 -15.16
N LYS A 69 11.75 -10.72 -14.92
CA LYS A 69 10.58 -9.99 -15.42
C LYS A 69 9.57 -9.87 -14.30
N LEU A 70 9.45 -8.69 -13.70
CA LEU A 70 8.38 -8.35 -12.76
C LEU A 70 7.00 -8.24 -13.44
N THR A 71 6.82 -8.89 -14.55
CA THR A 71 5.55 -8.99 -15.29
C THR A 71 4.98 -10.40 -15.14
N PRO A 72 3.75 -10.56 -14.69
CA PRO A 72 3.10 -11.87 -14.61
C PRO A 72 2.88 -12.43 -16.01
N THR A 73 3.36 -13.65 -16.27
CA THR A 73 3.00 -14.41 -17.46
C THR A 73 1.76 -15.23 -17.13
N ILE A 74 0.64 -14.93 -17.78
CA ILE A 74 -0.60 -15.70 -17.66
C ILE A 74 -0.53 -16.87 -18.62
N THR A 75 -0.50 -18.08 -18.08
CA THR A 75 -0.65 -19.29 -18.90
C THR A 75 -2.13 -19.66 -18.93
N PRO A 76 -2.82 -19.60 -20.09
CA PRO A 76 -4.21 -20.01 -20.16
C PRO A 76 -4.32 -21.53 -19.88
N SER A 77 -5.18 -21.90 -18.95
CA SER A 77 -5.56 -23.29 -18.71
C SER A 77 -6.33 -23.81 -19.94
N PRO A 78 -6.11 -25.05 -20.38
CA PRO A 78 -6.84 -25.58 -21.52
C PRO A 78 -8.34 -25.60 -21.23
N THR A 79 -9.10 -24.91 -22.08
CA THR A 79 -10.56 -24.91 -22.07
C THR A 79 -11.02 -26.31 -22.38
N ALA A 80 -11.70 -26.97 -21.44
CA ALA A 80 -12.38 -28.22 -21.72
C ALA A 80 -13.46 -27.96 -22.80
N THR A 81 -13.34 -28.61 -23.94
CA THR A 81 -14.35 -28.61 -25.00
C THR A 81 -15.63 -29.22 -24.44
N PRO A 82 -16.77 -28.54 -24.47
CA PRO A 82 -18.03 -29.15 -24.09
C PRO A 82 -18.39 -30.25 -25.09
N ALA A 83 -18.74 -31.42 -24.56
CA ALA A 83 -19.28 -32.52 -25.36
C ALA A 83 -20.59 -32.09 -26.06
N PRO A 84 -20.86 -32.55 -27.28
CA PRO A 84 -22.08 -32.21 -27.99
C PRO A 84 -23.31 -32.79 -27.25
N THR A 85 -24.24 -31.92 -26.89
CA THR A 85 -25.52 -32.29 -26.30
C THR A 85 -26.47 -32.66 -27.40
N ASP A 86 -27.01 -33.87 -27.34
CA ASP A 86 -28.04 -34.39 -28.26
C ASP A 86 -29.27 -33.47 -28.28
N THR A 87 -29.73 -33.19 -29.49
CA THR A 87 -30.91 -32.37 -29.77
C THR A 87 -32.17 -33.12 -29.40
N PRO A 88 -33.05 -32.68 -28.48
CA PRO A 88 -34.31 -33.33 -28.23
C PRO A 88 -35.31 -33.03 -29.35
N LYS A 89 -36.00 -34.08 -29.79
CA LYS A 89 -37.09 -34.12 -30.76
C LYS A 89 -38.27 -33.25 -30.31
N PRO A 90 -38.93 -32.49 -31.23
CA PRO A 90 -40.05 -31.63 -30.87
C PRO A 90 -41.27 -32.45 -30.42
N THR A 91 -41.77 -32.15 -29.20
CA THR A 91 -43.06 -32.67 -28.70
C THR A 91 -44.15 -31.64 -28.95
N ALA A 92 -45.31 -32.14 -29.35
CA ALA A 92 -46.49 -31.39 -29.81
C ALA A 92 -46.98 -30.31 -28.82
N VAL A 93 -47.43 -29.20 -29.41
CA VAL A 93 -47.98 -28.03 -28.72
C VAL A 93 -49.39 -28.36 -28.15
N PRO A 94 -49.67 -28.15 -26.85
CA PRO A 94 -51.02 -28.18 -26.33
C PRO A 94 -51.72 -26.82 -26.52
N LYS A 95 -53.01 -26.91 -26.80
CA LYS A 95 -53.98 -25.84 -27.08
C LYS A 95 -54.08 -24.83 -25.89
N PRO A 96 -54.28 -23.52 -26.14
CA PRO A 96 -54.33 -22.51 -25.11
C PRO A 96 -55.56 -22.63 -24.22
N THR A 97 -55.36 -22.72 -22.93
CA THR A 97 -56.43 -22.56 -21.90
C THR A 97 -56.45 -21.09 -21.44
N THR A 98 -57.66 -20.56 -21.29
CA THR A 98 -58.01 -19.18 -20.96
C THR A 98 -57.19 -18.64 -19.78
N ALA A 99 -56.64 -17.42 -19.95
CA ALA A 99 -55.89 -16.69 -18.94
C ALA A 99 -56.73 -16.28 -17.73
N PRO A 100 -56.22 -16.42 -16.51
CA PRO A 100 -56.82 -15.80 -15.35
C PRO A 100 -56.56 -14.29 -15.31
N LYS A 101 -57.53 -13.53 -14.81
CA LYS A 101 -57.57 -12.07 -14.61
C LYS A 101 -56.32 -11.58 -13.84
N PRO A 102 -55.73 -10.46 -14.22
CA PRO A 102 -54.54 -9.92 -13.53
C PRO A 102 -54.85 -9.53 -12.09
N THR A 103 -54.22 -10.18 -11.13
CA THR A 103 -54.16 -9.72 -9.73
C THR A 103 -53.14 -8.58 -9.67
N THR A 104 -53.55 -7.47 -9.06
CA THR A 104 -52.72 -6.28 -8.87
C THR A 104 -51.40 -6.63 -8.18
N ILE A 105 -50.29 -6.42 -8.90
CA ILE A 105 -48.94 -6.56 -8.34
C ILE A 105 -48.75 -5.40 -7.35
N PRO A 106 -48.35 -5.65 -6.10
CA PRO A 106 -47.98 -4.56 -5.18
C PRO A 106 -46.77 -3.83 -5.75
N THR A 107 -46.86 -2.52 -5.86
CA THR A 107 -45.79 -1.61 -6.26
C THR A 107 -44.51 -1.92 -5.46
N PRO A 108 -43.35 -2.15 -6.09
CA PRO A 108 -42.12 -2.38 -5.34
C PRO A 108 -41.87 -1.17 -4.44
N SER A 109 -41.85 -1.40 -3.14
CA SER A 109 -41.40 -0.39 -2.18
C SER A 109 -40.01 0.05 -2.58
N LYS A 110 -39.82 1.37 -2.76
CA LYS A 110 -38.57 2.01 -3.12
C LYS A 110 -37.44 1.46 -2.22
N ALA A 111 -36.53 0.71 -2.82
CA ALA A 111 -35.36 0.20 -2.11
C ALA A 111 -34.68 1.36 -1.36
N PRO A 112 -34.26 1.16 -0.10
CA PRO A 112 -33.55 2.21 0.64
C PRO A 112 -32.33 2.63 -0.15
N SER A 113 -32.23 3.93 -0.41
CA SER A 113 -31.08 4.56 -1.05
C SER A 113 -29.80 4.13 -0.30
N PRO A 114 -28.67 3.84 -0.98
CA PRO A 114 -27.45 3.46 -0.31
C PRO A 114 -27.09 4.53 0.72
N GLN A 115 -27.12 4.16 2.00
CA GLN A 115 -26.74 5.05 3.08
C GLN A 115 -25.25 5.35 2.91
N ALA A 116 -24.92 6.61 2.61
CA ALA A 116 -23.56 7.09 2.57
C ALA A 116 -22.86 6.70 3.88
N PRO A 117 -21.56 6.34 3.87
CA PRO A 117 -20.84 5.92 5.08
C PRO A 117 -21.02 6.98 6.16
N SER A 118 -21.58 6.58 7.30
CA SER A 118 -22.02 7.48 8.38
C SER A 118 -20.86 8.13 9.14
N SER A 119 -19.61 7.91 8.72
CA SER A 119 -18.42 8.54 9.26
C SER A 119 -17.95 9.66 8.34
N LYS A 120 -17.77 10.85 8.90
CA LYS A 120 -17.21 12.02 8.20
C LYS A 120 -15.89 11.63 7.52
N PRO A 121 -15.72 11.91 6.20
CA PRO A 121 -14.47 11.61 5.50
C PRO A 121 -13.27 12.27 6.20
N THR A 122 -12.22 11.50 6.45
CA THR A 122 -11.01 11.99 7.11
C THR A 122 -9.77 11.63 6.32
N MET A 123 -8.80 12.52 6.30
CA MET A 123 -7.51 12.32 5.65
C MET A 123 -6.40 13.02 6.43
N LYS A 124 -5.41 12.27 6.85
CA LYS A 124 -4.16 12.81 7.40
C LYS A 124 -3.04 12.58 6.40
N VAL A 125 -2.21 13.58 6.18
CA VAL A 125 -0.99 13.45 5.40
C VAL A 125 0.20 13.72 6.32
N ASN A 126 1.25 12.93 6.19
CA ASN A 126 2.43 13.04 7.05
C ASN A 126 3.33 14.24 6.70
N MET A 127 3.02 14.97 5.63
CA MET A 127 3.74 16.17 5.20
C MET A 127 2.78 17.19 4.61
N SER A 128 2.91 18.46 5.04
CA SER A 128 2.12 19.58 4.49
C SER A 128 2.73 20.16 3.22
N SER A 129 4.01 19.93 2.97
CA SER A 129 4.74 20.34 1.76
C SER A 129 5.91 19.41 1.49
N LEU A 130 6.39 19.41 0.24
CA LEU A 130 7.49 18.58 -0.22
C LEU A 130 8.57 19.42 -0.88
N VAL A 131 9.83 19.15 -0.52
CA VAL A 131 10.99 19.65 -1.25
C VAL A 131 11.79 18.46 -1.75
N LEU A 132 12.05 18.39 -3.04
CA LEU A 132 12.82 17.32 -3.68
C LEU A 132 14.02 17.92 -4.42
N LYS A 133 15.10 17.16 -4.49
CA LYS A 133 16.18 17.45 -5.43
C LYS A 133 15.79 16.97 -6.84
N THR A 134 16.27 17.62 -7.88
CA THR A 134 16.09 17.14 -9.26
C THR A 134 16.52 15.66 -9.39
N ARG A 135 15.73 14.88 -10.15
CA ARG A 135 15.90 13.42 -10.34
C ARG A 135 15.70 12.56 -9.07
N GLN A 136 15.39 13.16 -7.92
CA GLN A 136 15.15 12.42 -6.67
C GLN A 136 13.89 11.56 -6.79
N ARG A 137 13.96 10.33 -6.28
CA ARG A 137 12.82 9.47 -6.01
C ARG A 137 12.51 9.49 -4.52
N SER A 138 11.24 9.42 -4.15
CA SER A 138 10.81 9.41 -2.75
C SER A 138 9.51 8.65 -2.59
N SER A 139 9.40 7.87 -1.54
CA SER A 139 8.15 7.25 -1.05
C SER A 139 7.76 7.77 0.34
N ALA A 140 8.29 8.95 0.70
CA ALA A 140 8.12 9.50 2.04
C ALA A 140 6.72 10.07 2.31
N LEU A 141 6.01 10.52 1.26
CA LEU A 141 4.63 11.00 1.39
C LEU A 141 3.68 9.83 1.60
N LYS A 142 2.85 9.94 2.65
CA LYS A 142 1.84 8.94 2.99
C LYS A 142 0.56 9.61 3.43
N VAL A 143 -0.56 9.01 3.05
CA VAL A 143 -1.90 9.30 3.55
C VAL A 143 -2.26 8.26 4.60
N THR A 144 -2.86 8.69 5.69
CA THR A 144 -3.32 7.85 6.80
C THR A 144 -4.60 8.42 7.39
N GLY A 145 -5.21 7.69 8.34
CA GLY A 145 -6.41 8.16 9.02
C GLY A 145 -7.61 8.28 8.09
N LEU A 146 -7.70 7.38 7.11
CA LEU A 146 -8.88 7.26 6.26
C LEU A 146 -10.04 6.69 7.08
N ALA A 147 -11.26 7.13 6.78
CA ALA A 147 -12.45 6.54 7.33
C ALA A 147 -12.58 5.06 6.90
N PRO A 148 -13.25 4.20 7.67
CA PRO A 148 -13.50 2.83 7.26
C PRO A 148 -14.16 2.75 5.88
N GLY A 149 -13.60 1.93 4.98
CA GLY A 149 -14.07 1.78 3.60
C GLY A 149 -13.63 2.88 2.63
N ASP A 150 -13.00 3.96 3.10
CA ASP A 150 -12.47 5.00 2.22
C ASP A 150 -11.04 4.69 1.76
N PHE A 151 -10.66 5.17 0.59
CA PHE A 151 -9.35 4.92 -0.01
C PHE A 151 -8.94 6.10 -0.91
N VAL A 152 -7.67 6.14 -1.27
CA VAL A 152 -7.18 7.17 -2.20
C VAL A 152 -7.55 6.77 -3.63
N LYS A 153 -8.54 7.48 -4.20
CA LYS A 153 -9.03 7.29 -5.56
C LYS A 153 -8.02 7.77 -6.60
N SER A 154 -7.35 8.90 -6.35
CA SER A 154 -6.40 9.44 -7.31
C SER A 154 -5.28 10.26 -6.69
N TRP A 155 -4.14 10.23 -7.37
CA TRP A 155 -2.95 11.03 -7.15
C TRP A 155 -2.65 11.79 -8.44
N LYS A 156 -2.72 13.12 -8.42
CA LYS A 156 -2.46 13.95 -9.61
C LYS A 156 -1.35 14.95 -9.34
N SER A 157 -0.42 15.08 -10.27
CA SER A 157 0.55 16.17 -10.28
C SER A 157 0.05 17.29 -11.18
N GLY A 158 0.10 18.52 -10.70
CA GLY A 158 -0.24 19.70 -11.51
C GLY A 158 0.78 19.97 -12.64
N ASN A 159 2.00 19.43 -12.53
CA ASN A 159 2.99 19.49 -13.61
C ASN A 159 3.91 18.27 -13.56
N THR A 160 3.68 17.34 -14.47
CA THR A 160 4.44 16.08 -14.56
C THR A 160 5.89 16.27 -15.03
N LYS A 161 6.22 17.38 -15.69
CA LYS A 161 7.63 17.72 -16.03
C LYS A 161 8.45 18.09 -14.79
N ILE A 162 7.79 18.56 -13.72
CA ILE A 162 8.42 18.92 -12.44
C ILE A 162 8.45 17.69 -11.51
N VAL A 163 7.31 17.02 -11.32
CA VAL A 163 7.23 15.80 -10.51
C VAL A 163 6.15 14.87 -11.06
N THR A 164 6.45 13.58 -11.13
CA THR A 164 5.47 12.53 -11.38
C THR A 164 5.14 11.83 -10.07
N VAL A 165 3.90 11.36 -9.93
CA VAL A 165 3.41 10.58 -8.80
C VAL A 165 2.74 9.31 -9.30
N THR A 166 3.08 8.18 -8.69
CA THR A 166 2.36 6.92 -8.80
C THR A 166 1.94 6.55 -7.40
N GLY A 167 0.65 6.52 -7.15
CA GLY A 167 0.12 6.27 -5.81
C GLY A 167 -0.81 5.07 -5.78
N ASN A 168 -0.94 4.49 -4.59
CA ASN A 168 -1.77 3.34 -4.30
C ASN A 168 -3.03 3.75 -3.52
N PRO A 169 -4.13 2.99 -3.61
CA PRO A 169 -5.34 3.22 -2.83
C PRO A 169 -5.11 3.22 -1.31
N ASN A 170 -4.12 2.48 -0.81
CA ASN A 170 -3.77 2.40 0.62
C ASN A 170 -3.06 3.66 1.17
N GLY A 171 -2.95 4.73 0.38
CA GLY A 171 -2.33 6.00 0.80
C GLY A 171 -0.82 6.06 0.67
N THR A 172 -0.16 5.05 0.10
CA THR A 172 1.27 5.10 -0.22
C THR A 172 1.50 5.62 -1.63
N CYS A 173 2.65 6.25 -1.89
CA CYS A 173 2.98 6.69 -3.24
C CYS A 173 4.48 6.69 -3.52
N LYS A 174 4.83 6.67 -4.80
CA LYS A 174 6.18 6.87 -5.32
C LYS A 174 6.21 8.19 -6.09
N LEU A 175 7.14 9.05 -5.75
CA LEU A 175 7.39 10.34 -6.38
C LEU A 175 8.70 10.28 -7.15
N LYS A 176 8.73 10.88 -8.34
CA LYS A 176 9.95 11.07 -9.13
C LYS A 176 10.02 12.54 -9.55
N ALA A 177 11.01 13.27 -9.02
CA ALA A 177 11.31 14.62 -9.47
C ALA A 177 11.91 14.62 -10.88
N GLY A 178 11.50 15.57 -11.68
CA GLY A 178 12.03 15.81 -13.03
C GLY A 178 13.47 16.32 -13.02
N THR A 179 13.98 16.66 -14.20
CA THR A 179 15.31 17.23 -14.39
C THR A 179 15.34 18.74 -14.16
N LYS A 180 14.20 19.42 -14.33
CA LYS A 180 14.06 20.86 -14.15
C LYS A 180 13.63 21.19 -12.71
N SER A 181 14.15 22.28 -12.16
CA SER A 181 13.66 22.86 -10.91
C SER A 181 12.34 23.61 -11.16
N GLY A 182 11.50 23.69 -10.13
CA GLY A 182 10.21 24.38 -10.25
C GLY A 182 9.30 24.07 -9.08
N LYS A 183 8.09 24.63 -9.13
CA LYS A 183 7.02 24.41 -8.16
C LYS A 183 5.84 23.73 -8.85
N THR A 184 5.14 22.88 -8.15
CA THR A 184 3.89 22.25 -8.57
C THR A 184 3.06 21.88 -7.36
N THR A 185 1.86 21.35 -7.57
CA THR A 185 0.99 20.87 -6.50
C THR A 185 0.62 19.44 -6.79
N LEU A 186 0.71 18.57 -5.78
CA LEU A 186 0.09 17.26 -5.83
C LEU A 186 -1.32 17.36 -5.27
N THR A 187 -2.30 16.82 -5.99
CA THR A 187 -3.67 16.69 -5.52
C THR A 187 -3.95 15.23 -5.22
N ILE A 188 -4.41 14.97 -4.01
CA ILE A 188 -4.81 13.66 -3.51
C ILE A 188 -6.32 13.71 -3.38
N THR A 189 -7.04 12.75 -3.97
CA THR A 189 -8.50 12.67 -3.89
C THR A 189 -8.90 11.31 -3.35
N LEU A 190 -9.74 11.30 -2.33
CA LEU A 190 -10.33 10.08 -1.78
C LEU A 190 -11.55 9.65 -2.59
N ASN A 191 -12.00 8.42 -2.41
CA ASN A 191 -13.23 7.92 -3.01
C ASN A 191 -14.46 8.68 -2.49
N SER A 192 -14.45 9.10 -1.24
CA SER A 192 -15.45 9.99 -0.63
C SER A 192 -15.49 11.42 -1.21
N GLY A 193 -14.61 11.75 -2.16
CA GLY A 193 -14.51 13.08 -2.75
C GLY A 193 -13.62 14.07 -1.98
N LEU A 194 -13.19 13.73 -0.75
CA LEU A 194 -12.30 14.61 0.01
C LEU A 194 -10.97 14.79 -0.71
N THR A 195 -10.51 16.04 -0.85
CA THR A 195 -9.28 16.37 -1.55
C THR A 195 -8.26 17.04 -0.64
N LYS A 196 -6.98 16.78 -0.91
CA LYS A 196 -5.85 17.48 -0.27
C LYS A 196 -4.83 17.90 -1.31
N LYS A 197 -4.42 19.17 -1.25
CA LYS A 197 -3.37 19.73 -2.09
C LYS A 197 -2.07 19.84 -1.32
N ILE A 198 -0.96 19.32 -1.86
CA ILE A 198 0.38 19.33 -1.27
C ILE A 198 1.30 20.12 -2.20
N PRO A 199 1.80 21.28 -1.79
CA PRO A 199 2.78 22.02 -2.58
C PRO A 199 4.09 21.27 -2.65
N VAL A 200 4.67 21.20 -3.84
CA VAL A 200 5.95 20.54 -4.12
C VAL A 200 6.90 21.53 -4.76
N ARG A 201 8.11 21.58 -4.24
CA ARG A 201 9.23 22.32 -4.82
C ARG A 201 10.34 21.35 -5.22
N VAL A 202 10.76 21.41 -6.47
CA VAL A 202 11.93 20.69 -6.96
C VAL A 202 13.07 21.68 -7.13
N GLN A 203 14.26 21.37 -6.58
CA GLN A 203 15.44 22.23 -6.62
C GLN A 203 16.67 21.45 -7.06
N LYS A 204 17.67 22.14 -7.64
CA LYS A 204 18.95 21.53 -8.06
C LYS A 204 19.85 21.19 -6.87
N THR A 205 19.76 21.96 -5.79
CA THR A 205 20.59 21.82 -4.60
C THR A 205 20.13 20.68 -3.70
N THR A 206 21.01 20.24 -2.83
CA THR A 206 20.72 19.24 -1.78
C THR A 206 19.56 19.67 -0.89
N VAL A 207 18.62 18.75 -0.62
CA VAL A 207 17.59 18.97 0.40
C VAL A 207 18.25 18.73 1.77
N ARG A 208 18.53 19.83 2.47
CA ARG A 208 19.27 19.80 3.73
C ARG A 208 18.42 19.26 4.88
N THR A 209 19.06 18.59 5.82
CA THR A 209 18.47 18.20 7.10
C THR A 209 18.24 19.43 7.97
N GLN A 210 17.01 19.61 8.40
CA GLN A 210 16.62 20.68 9.33
C GLN A 210 16.57 20.18 10.77
N LYS A 211 16.14 18.92 10.98
CA LYS A 211 15.98 18.34 12.32
C LYS A 211 16.23 16.82 12.27
N ILE A 212 16.78 16.28 13.35
CA ILE A 212 16.92 14.85 13.60
C ILE A 212 16.08 14.52 14.82
N THR A 213 15.18 13.55 14.73
CA THR A 213 14.30 13.07 15.81
C THR A 213 14.38 11.56 15.95
N GLY A 214 13.63 10.95 16.87
CA GLY A 214 13.60 9.50 17.08
C GLY A 214 14.84 8.94 17.79
N ILE A 215 15.70 9.81 18.36
CA ILE A 215 16.87 9.40 19.13
C ILE A 215 16.63 9.65 20.62
N PRO A 216 16.71 8.62 21.48
CA PRO A 216 16.59 8.79 22.92
C PRO A 216 17.79 9.58 23.48
N LYS A 217 17.55 10.46 24.45
CA LYS A 217 18.64 11.22 25.13
C LYS A 217 19.56 10.28 25.92
N LYS A 218 19.01 9.23 26.53
CA LYS A 218 19.71 8.24 27.36
C LYS A 218 19.30 6.82 26.93
N LEU A 219 20.24 5.88 26.97
CA LEU A 219 20.01 4.47 26.69
C LEU A 219 20.87 3.64 27.67
N VAL A 220 20.27 2.65 28.29
CA VAL A 220 20.99 1.73 29.19
C VAL A 220 21.04 0.35 28.53
N LEU A 221 22.21 -0.26 28.48
CA LEU A 221 22.43 -1.58 27.92
C LEU A 221 23.26 -2.45 28.89
N LYS A 222 22.98 -3.72 28.94
CA LYS A 222 23.88 -4.71 29.55
C LYS A 222 25.05 -5.01 28.60
N VAL A 223 26.20 -5.38 29.14
CA VAL A 223 27.37 -5.82 28.34
C VAL A 223 26.94 -6.90 27.31
N LYS A 224 27.53 -6.90 26.13
CA LYS A 224 27.23 -7.77 24.97
C LYS A 224 25.85 -7.57 24.33
N LYS A 225 24.96 -6.71 24.87
CA LYS A 225 23.66 -6.41 24.24
C LYS A 225 23.80 -5.37 23.14
N LYS A 226 22.85 -5.42 22.18
CA LYS A 226 22.77 -4.50 21.03
C LYS A 226 21.46 -3.71 21.09
N ALA A 227 21.48 -2.49 20.55
CA ALA A 227 20.28 -1.67 20.31
C ALA A 227 20.42 -0.90 19.00
N THR A 228 19.33 -0.67 18.32
CA THR A 228 19.33 0.07 17.04
C THR A 228 18.72 1.44 17.22
N LEU A 229 19.46 2.48 16.90
CA LEU A 229 18.93 3.84 16.79
C LEU A 229 18.17 3.97 15.47
N LYS A 230 16.96 4.55 15.54
CA LYS A 230 16.09 4.79 14.39
C LYS A 230 15.88 6.31 14.22
N PRO A 231 16.88 7.06 13.71
CA PRO A 231 16.73 8.50 13.50
C PRO A 231 15.69 8.78 12.42
N VAL A 232 14.86 9.77 12.67
CA VAL A 232 13.95 10.35 11.69
C VAL A 232 14.52 11.70 11.27
N ILE A 233 14.83 11.85 9.99
CA ILE A 233 15.40 13.07 9.41
C ILE A 233 14.27 13.91 8.85
N LEU A 234 14.23 15.18 9.18
CA LEU A 234 13.27 16.14 8.66
C LEU A 234 13.97 17.23 7.83
N PRO A 235 13.43 17.60 6.67
CA PRO A 235 12.29 16.96 6.01
C PRO A 235 12.61 15.52 5.61
N LEU A 236 11.59 14.64 5.55
CA LEU A 236 11.73 13.21 5.19
C LEU A 236 12.33 13.00 3.80
N THR A 237 12.37 14.05 2.99
CA THR A 237 12.96 14.10 1.65
C THR A 237 14.41 14.58 1.66
N SER A 238 15.03 14.81 2.84
CA SER A 238 16.45 15.18 2.92
C SER A 238 17.31 14.18 2.16
N THR A 239 18.30 14.70 1.44
CA THR A 239 19.26 13.91 0.67
C THR A 239 20.63 13.82 1.35
N GLU A 240 20.74 14.32 2.59
CA GLU A 240 21.98 14.26 3.37
C GLU A 240 22.12 12.90 4.06
N LYS A 241 23.32 12.34 4.02
CA LYS A 241 23.63 11.06 4.65
C LYS A 241 23.61 11.16 6.17
N ILE A 242 23.16 10.09 6.83
CA ILE A 242 23.26 9.93 8.27
C ILE A 242 24.60 9.28 8.60
N THR A 243 25.29 9.80 9.60
CA THR A 243 26.54 9.23 10.12
C THR A 243 26.45 9.10 11.65
N TYR A 244 27.18 8.12 12.18
CA TYR A 244 27.21 7.80 13.59
C TYR A 244 28.65 7.79 14.11
N LYS A 245 28.87 8.30 15.32
CA LYS A 245 30.16 8.29 15.99
C LYS A 245 29.99 7.97 17.47
N SER A 246 30.81 7.07 17.99
CA SER A 246 30.89 6.83 19.44
C SER A 246 32.08 7.63 20.02
N SER A 247 31.87 8.24 21.18
CA SER A 247 32.93 8.92 21.95
C SER A 247 33.89 7.93 22.59
N ASN A 248 33.44 6.71 22.89
CA ASN A 248 34.29 5.67 23.50
C ASN A 248 33.94 4.29 22.92
N LYS A 249 34.73 3.85 21.95
CA LYS A 249 34.57 2.57 21.25
C LYS A 249 34.91 1.37 22.14
N LYS A 250 35.63 1.54 23.26
CA LYS A 250 35.90 0.48 24.24
C LYS A 250 34.66 0.15 25.04
N VAL A 251 33.78 1.12 25.33
CA VAL A 251 32.52 0.95 26.04
C VAL A 251 31.38 0.55 25.09
N ALA A 252 31.19 1.29 24.02
CA ALA A 252 30.15 0.99 23.02
C ALA A 252 30.57 1.41 21.61
N THR A 253 30.32 0.56 20.63
CA THR A 253 30.49 0.88 19.21
C THR A 253 29.14 1.16 18.55
N VAL A 254 29.15 1.84 17.40
CA VAL A 254 27.96 2.03 16.57
C VAL A 254 28.32 1.78 15.11
N SER A 255 27.47 1.04 14.40
CA SER A 255 27.61 0.75 12.98
C SER A 255 27.05 1.87 12.11
N ALA A 256 27.33 1.84 10.80
CA ALA A 256 26.75 2.75 9.81
C ALA A 256 25.20 2.60 9.72
N LYS A 257 24.64 1.47 10.13
CA LYS A 257 23.20 1.23 10.21
C LYS A 257 22.57 1.68 11.55
N GLY A 258 23.36 2.33 12.43
CA GLY A 258 22.88 2.81 13.74
C GLY A 258 22.75 1.73 14.81
N VAL A 259 23.30 0.53 14.60
CA VAL A 259 23.32 -0.54 15.60
C VAL A 259 24.44 -0.26 16.60
N ILE A 260 24.06 -0.04 17.86
CA ILE A 260 24.97 0.10 19.02
C ILE A 260 25.26 -1.28 19.56
N ALA A 261 26.54 -1.57 19.83
CA ALA A 261 26.96 -2.78 20.52
C ALA A 261 27.71 -2.39 21.81
N ALA A 262 27.16 -2.80 22.96
CA ALA A 262 27.73 -2.60 24.29
C ALA A 262 28.88 -3.58 24.51
N LYS A 263 30.11 -3.09 24.79
CA LYS A 263 31.32 -3.93 24.93
C LYS A 263 31.78 -4.09 26.38
N LYS A 264 31.90 -2.98 27.12
CA LYS A 264 32.40 -2.95 28.50
C LYS A 264 31.57 -1.99 29.34
N LYS A 265 31.46 -2.23 30.64
CA LYS A 265 30.82 -1.30 31.61
C LYS A 265 31.41 0.09 31.50
N GLY A 266 30.54 1.11 31.59
CA GLY A 266 30.93 2.51 31.47
C GLY A 266 29.93 3.34 30.66
N THR A 267 30.34 4.53 30.26
CA THR A 267 29.50 5.47 29.54
C THR A 267 30.15 5.86 28.19
N ALA A 268 29.36 5.92 27.13
CA ALA A 268 29.76 6.44 25.83
C ALA A 268 28.64 7.35 25.27
N THR A 269 29.01 8.37 24.52
CA THR A 269 28.06 9.22 23.81
C THR A 269 28.04 8.85 22.33
N ILE A 270 26.88 8.45 21.82
CA ILE A 270 26.67 8.22 20.39
C ILE A 270 26.17 9.51 19.77
N THR A 271 26.92 10.06 18.84
CA THR A 271 26.53 11.23 18.04
C THR A 271 25.96 10.77 16.72
N VAL A 272 24.74 11.18 16.40
CA VAL A 272 24.07 10.99 15.11
C VAL A 272 24.09 12.30 14.36
N LYS A 273 24.65 12.34 13.16
CA LYS A 273 24.80 13.56 12.35
C LYS A 273 24.21 13.36 10.95
N SER A 274 23.53 14.40 10.46
CA SER A 274 23.09 14.51 9.07
C SER A 274 23.24 15.96 8.61
N GLY A 275 24.07 16.17 7.62
CA GLY A 275 24.49 17.50 7.19
C GLY A 275 25.08 18.31 8.35
N LYS A 276 24.54 19.51 8.58
CA LYS A 276 24.94 20.38 9.70
C LYS A 276 24.26 20.05 11.03
N LYS A 277 23.24 19.15 11.05
CA LYS A 277 22.50 18.80 12.25
C LYS A 277 23.09 17.59 12.95
N SER A 278 23.07 17.60 14.29
CA SER A 278 23.49 16.46 15.09
C SER A 278 22.66 16.34 16.37
N VAL A 279 22.49 15.12 16.85
CA VAL A 279 21.91 14.78 18.14
C VAL A 279 22.78 13.77 18.86
N LYS A 280 22.74 13.76 20.18
CA LYS A 280 23.55 12.90 21.04
C LYS A 280 22.66 11.98 21.87
N CYS A 281 23.09 10.72 22.00
CA CYS A 281 22.49 9.73 22.90
C CYS A 281 23.56 9.27 23.89
N LYS A 282 23.33 9.47 25.20
CA LYS A 282 24.21 8.94 26.26
C LYS A 282 23.89 7.46 26.47
N VAL A 283 24.85 6.60 26.22
CA VAL A 283 24.74 5.15 26.41
C VAL A 283 25.49 4.76 27.67
N THR A 284 24.79 4.19 28.63
CA THR A 284 25.36 3.63 29.85
C THR A 284 25.34 2.12 29.73
N VAL A 285 26.49 1.49 29.86
CA VAL A 285 26.64 0.03 29.84
C VAL A 285 26.88 -0.46 31.28
N LYS A 286 25.98 -1.34 31.77
CA LYS A 286 26.01 -1.95 33.09
C LYS A 286 26.45 -3.42 33.03
#